data_19e97342446018d4b61ad5fece063d1e
#
_entry.id   19e97342446018d4b61ad5fece063d1e
#
_cell.length_a   1.000
_cell.length_b   1.000
_cell.length_c   1.000
_cell.angle_alpha   90.00
_cell.angle_beta   90.00
_cell.angle_gamma   90.00
#
_symmetry.space_group_name_H-M   'P 1'
#
loop_
_entity.id
_entity.type
_entity.pdbx_description
1 polymer ?
#
loop_
_entity_poly.entity_id
_entity_poly.type
_entity_poly.pdbx_seq_one_letter_code
_entity_poly.pdbx_strand_id
1 'polypeptide(L)'
;MPDVLSPNNPIYADRATGQAFPDARAMVNAYLAQFASRAGTTLDELDDSGYTQVRKGSASVGINVLGDHGVLLLLAPVMAVPTAQRERFYRRLLELSFLTTSDAAFAIDAQKDEVYVRALRRLSGLDYEEFEDLLETVGKVADEWDDVLRKEF
;
A
#
# COMPACT_ATOMS: atom_id res chain seq x y z
N MET A 1 9.21 21.25 -25.42
CA MET A 1 8.79 19.91 -25.00
C MET A 1 9.67 19.44 -23.87
N PRO A 2 9.09 19.00 -22.78
CA PRO A 2 9.93 18.36 -21.75
C PRO A 2 10.59 17.12 -22.36
N ASP A 3 11.88 16.99 -22.11
CA ASP A 3 12.64 15.84 -22.57
C ASP A 3 12.17 14.59 -21.80
N VAL A 4 11.33 13.78 -22.44
CA VAL A 4 10.79 12.54 -21.85
C VAL A 4 11.87 11.51 -21.50
N LEU A 5 13.09 11.74 -21.94
CA LEU A 5 14.24 10.87 -21.68
C LEU A 5 15.12 11.41 -20.55
N SER A 6 14.77 12.55 -19.94
CA SER A 6 15.51 13.05 -18.80
C SER A 6 15.36 12.09 -17.61
N PRO A 7 16.47 11.62 -17.02
CA PRO A 7 16.40 10.69 -15.88
C PRO A 7 15.74 11.29 -14.64
N ASN A 8 15.48 12.58 -14.61
CA ASN A 8 14.85 13.29 -13.52
C ASN A 8 13.34 13.55 -13.72
N ASN A 9 12.80 13.23 -14.89
CA ASN A 9 11.36 13.40 -15.13
C ASN A 9 10.61 12.16 -14.69
N PRO A 10 9.54 12.30 -13.87
CA PRO A 10 8.72 11.18 -13.50
C PRO A 10 7.98 10.62 -14.72
N ILE A 11 7.90 9.29 -14.78
CA ILE A 11 7.19 8.57 -15.85
C ILE A 11 5.91 7.98 -15.25
N TYR A 12 4.78 8.53 -15.66
CA TYR A 12 3.47 8.02 -15.28
C TYR A 12 2.85 7.26 -16.46
N ALA A 13 3.26 6.02 -16.61
CA ALA A 13 2.83 5.17 -17.71
C ALA A 13 2.83 3.71 -17.29
N ASP A 14 1.86 2.95 -17.79
CA ASP A 14 1.84 1.50 -17.68
C ASP A 14 2.66 0.90 -18.82
N ARG A 15 3.76 0.23 -18.52
CA ARG A 15 4.67 -0.34 -19.53
C ARG A 15 4.05 -1.50 -20.28
N ALA A 16 3.14 -2.26 -19.64
CA ALA A 16 2.51 -3.41 -20.26
C ALA A 16 1.54 -3.00 -21.36
N THR A 17 0.80 -1.90 -21.17
CA THR A 17 -0.20 -1.39 -22.13
C THR A 17 0.30 -0.21 -22.95
N GLY A 18 1.36 0.46 -22.50
CA GLY A 18 1.87 1.68 -23.10
C GLY A 18 1.01 2.92 -22.79
N GLN A 19 0.00 2.79 -21.94
CA GLN A 19 -0.87 3.91 -21.57
C GLN A 19 -0.09 4.91 -20.71
N ALA A 20 -0.08 6.18 -21.14
CA ALA A 20 0.52 7.29 -20.41
C ALA A 20 -0.55 8.12 -19.69
N PHE A 21 -0.16 8.72 -18.56
CA PHE A 21 -1.05 9.53 -17.72
C PHE A 21 -0.44 10.92 -17.50
N PRO A 22 -1.26 11.97 -17.36
CA PRO A 22 -0.75 13.33 -17.17
C PRO A 22 -0.07 13.54 -15.81
N ASP A 23 -0.48 12.79 -14.78
CA ASP A 23 0.09 12.88 -13.43
C ASP A 23 -0.14 11.58 -12.65
N ALA A 24 0.42 11.52 -11.45
CA ALA A 24 0.32 10.35 -10.58
C ALA A 24 -1.13 10.06 -10.14
N ARG A 25 -1.92 11.10 -9.85
CA ARG A 25 -3.32 10.95 -9.45
C ARG A 25 -4.13 10.27 -10.54
N ALA A 26 -4.01 10.72 -11.78
CA ALA A 26 -4.70 10.13 -12.93
C ALA A 26 -4.31 8.66 -13.11
N MET A 27 -3.02 8.35 -12.97
CA MET A 27 -2.52 6.99 -13.08
C MET A 27 -3.11 6.08 -11.99
N VAL A 28 -3.06 6.49 -10.73
CA VAL A 28 -3.56 5.68 -9.61
C VAL A 28 -5.08 5.54 -9.68
N ASN A 29 -5.82 6.59 -10.03
CA ASN A 29 -7.27 6.48 -10.25
C ASN A 29 -7.63 5.48 -11.36
N ALA A 30 -6.85 5.47 -12.45
CA ALA A 30 -7.04 4.48 -13.52
C ALA A 30 -6.75 3.05 -13.03
N TYR A 31 -5.72 2.86 -12.20
CA TYR A 31 -5.40 1.56 -11.61
C TYR A 31 -6.47 1.11 -10.61
N LEU A 32 -7.01 2.02 -9.83
CA LEU A 32 -8.13 1.73 -8.92
C LEU A 32 -9.38 1.28 -9.70
N ALA A 33 -9.70 1.95 -10.80
CA ALA A 33 -10.82 1.58 -11.66
C ALA A 33 -10.62 0.18 -12.28
N GLN A 34 -9.42 -0.12 -12.74
CA GLN A 34 -9.08 -1.43 -13.29
C GLN A 34 -9.16 -2.52 -12.21
N PHE A 35 -8.64 -2.26 -11.02
CA PHE A 35 -8.75 -3.18 -9.89
C PHE A 35 -10.20 -3.45 -9.52
N ALA A 36 -11.03 -2.42 -9.42
CA ALA A 36 -12.45 -2.53 -9.12
C ALA A 36 -13.20 -3.36 -10.17
N SER A 37 -12.91 -3.15 -11.44
CA SER A 37 -13.49 -3.90 -12.54
C SER A 37 -13.13 -5.39 -12.46
N ARG A 38 -11.89 -5.72 -12.19
CA ARG A 38 -11.42 -7.11 -12.06
C ARG A 38 -11.97 -7.81 -10.81
N ALA A 39 -12.15 -7.06 -9.72
CA ALA A 39 -12.69 -7.58 -8.47
C ALA A 39 -14.23 -7.62 -8.46
N GLY A 40 -14.89 -7.07 -9.46
CA GLY A 40 -16.36 -7.00 -9.54
C GLY A 40 -16.97 -6.10 -8.47
N THR A 41 -16.27 -5.03 -8.10
CA THR A 41 -16.69 -4.08 -7.07
C THR A 41 -16.59 -2.63 -7.55
N THR A 42 -17.03 -1.70 -6.71
CA THR A 42 -16.88 -0.26 -6.95
C THR A 42 -15.94 0.31 -5.89
N LEU A 43 -14.99 1.12 -6.32
CA LEU A 43 -14.05 1.82 -5.45
C LEU A 43 -14.16 3.32 -5.67
N ASP A 44 -13.97 4.09 -4.60
CA ASP A 44 -13.88 5.53 -4.70
C ASP A 44 -12.53 5.95 -5.29
N GLU A 45 -12.54 7.02 -6.06
CA GLU A 45 -11.33 7.67 -6.50
C GLU A 45 -10.60 8.32 -5.32
N LEU A 46 -9.34 8.71 -5.53
CA LEU A 46 -8.58 9.47 -4.55
C LEU A 46 -9.29 10.78 -4.20
N ASP A 47 -9.35 11.07 -2.91
CA ASP A 47 -9.87 12.36 -2.43
C ASP A 47 -8.87 13.50 -2.66
N ASP A 48 -9.20 14.72 -2.21
CA ASP A 48 -8.36 15.90 -2.41
C ASP A 48 -6.97 15.78 -1.77
N SER A 49 -6.84 14.95 -0.73
CA SER A 49 -5.56 14.68 -0.07
C SER A 49 -4.75 13.55 -0.73
N GLY A 50 -5.30 12.91 -1.77
CA GLY A 50 -4.65 11.77 -2.44
C GLY A 50 -4.88 10.44 -1.74
N TYR A 51 -6.00 10.30 -1.02
CA TYR A 51 -6.33 9.11 -0.22
C TYR A 51 -7.60 8.43 -0.69
N THR A 52 -7.60 7.10 -0.63
CA THR A 52 -8.79 6.25 -0.67
C THR A 52 -8.50 4.96 0.10
N GLN A 53 -9.47 4.06 0.18
CA GLN A 53 -9.26 2.77 0.82
C GLN A 53 -9.99 1.64 0.11
N VAL A 54 -9.45 0.43 0.26
CA VAL A 54 -9.98 -0.80 -0.32
C VAL A 54 -10.11 -1.84 0.78
N ARG A 55 -11.22 -2.54 0.82
CA ARG A 55 -11.41 -3.66 1.75
C ARG A 55 -10.91 -4.96 1.13
N LYS A 56 -10.12 -5.72 1.93
CA LYS A 56 -9.59 -7.04 1.57
C LYS A 56 -9.77 -7.97 2.77
N GLY A 57 -10.80 -8.84 2.72
CA GLY A 57 -11.16 -9.67 3.87
C GLY A 57 -11.56 -8.82 5.07
N SER A 58 -10.94 -9.02 6.23
CA SER A 58 -11.11 -8.19 7.42
C SER A 58 -10.27 -6.91 7.38
N ALA A 59 -9.32 -6.81 6.45
CA ALA A 59 -8.40 -5.68 6.36
C ALA A 59 -8.98 -4.52 5.56
N SER A 60 -8.62 -3.31 5.94
CA SER A 60 -8.89 -2.09 5.19
C SER A 60 -7.55 -1.48 4.78
N VAL A 61 -7.27 -1.47 3.48
CA VAL A 61 -6.00 -0.95 2.96
C VAL A 61 -6.18 0.51 2.55
N GLY A 62 -5.51 1.40 3.25
CA GLY A 62 -5.42 2.82 2.88
C GLY A 62 -4.41 3.01 1.75
N ILE A 63 -4.81 3.73 0.72
CA ILE A 63 -3.99 4.05 -0.45
C ILE A 63 -3.71 5.54 -0.40
N ASN A 64 -2.43 5.90 -0.28
CA ASN A 64 -1.98 7.28 -0.15
C ASN A 64 -1.04 7.63 -1.28
N VAL A 65 -1.42 8.58 -2.11
CA VAL A 65 -0.55 9.16 -3.13
C VAL A 65 0.11 10.39 -2.54
N LEU A 66 1.41 10.28 -2.22
CA LEU A 66 2.21 11.35 -1.67
C LEU A 66 2.97 12.02 -2.82
N GLY A 67 2.27 12.88 -3.56
CA GLY A 67 2.78 13.49 -4.80
C GLY A 67 4.06 14.29 -4.61
N ASP A 68 4.18 15.02 -3.50
CA ASP A 68 5.37 15.81 -3.18
C ASP A 68 6.61 14.95 -2.94
N HIS A 69 6.41 13.72 -2.48
CA HIS A 69 7.48 12.74 -2.27
C HIS A 69 7.63 11.75 -3.41
N GLY A 70 6.72 11.76 -4.38
CA GLY A 70 6.73 10.85 -5.53
C GLY A 70 6.53 9.39 -5.17
N VAL A 71 5.77 9.10 -4.11
CA VAL A 71 5.58 7.73 -3.61
C VAL A 71 4.10 7.39 -3.41
N LEU A 72 3.83 6.10 -3.59
CA LEU A 72 2.58 5.44 -3.20
C LEU A 72 2.83 4.74 -1.86
N LEU A 73 2.01 5.04 -0.86
CA LEU A 73 2.06 4.40 0.45
C LEU A 73 0.77 3.63 0.71
N LEU A 74 0.90 2.32 0.90
CA LEU A 74 -0.21 1.46 1.29
C LEU A 74 -0.08 1.11 2.78
N LEU A 75 -1.17 1.27 3.53
CA LEU A 75 -1.22 1.04 4.97
C LEU A 75 -2.49 0.28 5.33
N ALA A 76 -2.35 -0.81 6.08
CA ALA A 76 -3.48 -1.53 6.64
C ALA A 76 -3.29 -1.68 8.16
N PRO A 77 -4.21 -1.16 8.98
CA PRO A 77 -4.13 -1.31 10.43
C PRO A 77 -4.30 -2.76 10.83
N VAL A 78 -3.55 -3.20 11.83
CA VAL A 78 -3.54 -4.58 12.33
C VAL A 78 -4.09 -4.63 13.75
N MET A 79 -3.42 -3.96 14.69
CA MET A 79 -3.82 -3.95 16.11
C MET A 79 -3.10 -2.83 16.84
N ALA A 80 -3.62 -2.47 18.02
CA ALA A 80 -2.89 -1.61 18.93
C ALA A 80 -1.65 -2.34 19.47
N VAL A 81 -0.57 -1.60 19.72
CA VAL A 81 0.62 -2.17 20.38
C VAL A 81 0.21 -2.66 21.78
N PRO A 82 0.52 -3.91 22.17
CA PRO A 82 0.12 -4.42 23.48
C PRO A 82 0.84 -3.68 24.61
N THR A 83 0.21 -3.65 25.78
CA THR A 83 0.77 -2.99 26.97
C THR A 83 1.79 -3.85 27.71
N ALA A 84 1.78 -5.16 27.46
CA ALA A 84 2.70 -6.13 28.06
C ALA A 84 3.46 -6.89 26.99
N GLN A 85 4.60 -7.47 27.34
CA GLN A 85 5.44 -8.28 26.44
C GLN A 85 5.88 -7.54 25.17
N ARG A 86 6.09 -6.23 25.27
CA ARG A 86 6.37 -5.35 24.12
C ARG A 86 7.63 -5.76 23.36
N GLU A 87 8.69 -6.14 24.08
CA GLU A 87 9.95 -6.58 23.44
C GLU A 87 9.73 -7.84 22.59
N ARG A 88 9.04 -8.85 23.14
CA ARG A 88 8.69 -10.07 22.43
C ARG A 88 7.81 -9.77 21.21
N PHE A 89 6.88 -8.85 21.37
CA PHE A 89 5.99 -8.40 20.30
C PHE A 89 6.77 -7.74 19.15
N TYR A 90 7.63 -6.78 19.45
CA TYR A 90 8.46 -6.11 18.45
C TYR A 90 9.37 -7.09 17.72
N ARG A 91 9.97 -8.01 18.47
CA ARG A 91 10.80 -9.05 17.87
C ARG A 91 10.00 -9.92 16.91
N ARG A 92 8.79 -10.32 17.29
CA ARG A 92 7.89 -11.11 16.44
C ARG A 92 7.58 -10.39 15.13
N LEU A 93 7.27 -9.10 15.18
CA LEU A 93 7.00 -8.29 13.99
C LEU A 93 8.21 -8.21 13.06
N LEU A 94 9.40 -8.03 13.63
CA LEU A 94 10.64 -7.97 12.83
C LEU A 94 10.97 -9.33 12.20
N GLU A 95 10.78 -10.42 12.91
CA GLU A 95 10.97 -11.77 12.37
C GLU A 95 10.02 -12.06 11.21
N LEU A 96 8.75 -11.68 11.35
CA LEU A 96 7.75 -11.82 10.27
C LEU A 96 8.09 -10.95 9.07
N SER A 97 8.59 -9.74 9.31
CA SER A 97 8.94 -8.79 8.26
C SER A 97 10.19 -9.19 7.47
N PHE A 98 10.95 -10.18 7.94
CA PHE A 98 12.15 -10.66 7.25
C PHE A 98 11.80 -11.30 5.90
N LEU A 99 10.77 -12.13 5.85
CA LEU A 99 10.37 -12.84 4.63
C LEU A 99 8.85 -13.06 4.51
N THR A 100 8.15 -13.31 5.61
CA THR A 100 6.75 -13.74 5.61
C THR A 100 5.81 -12.70 4.99
N THR A 101 6.12 -11.42 5.13
CA THR A 101 5.30 -10.30 4.63
C THR A 101 5.59 -9.93 3.17
N SER A 102 6.47 -10.66 2.48
CA SER A 102 6.88 -10.38 1.09
C SER A 102 7.40 -8.94 0.93
N ASP A 103 6.84 -8.16 0.00
CA ASP A 103 7.22 -6.77 -0.24
C ASP A 103 6.66 -5.78 0.79
N ALA A 104 5.81 -6.24 1.69
CA ALA A 104 5.29 -5.43 2.79
C ALA A 104 6.12 -5.64 4.07
N ALA A 105 5.86 -4.84 5.07
CA ALA A 105 6.48 -4.98 6.38
C ALA A 105 5.53 -4.50 7.47
N PHE A 106 5.66 -5.03 8.67
CA PHE A 106 5.01 -4.44 9.84
C PHE A 106 5.72 -3.15 10.23
N ALA A 107 4.93 -2.16 10.63
CA ALA A 107 5.41 -0.87 11.09
C ALA A 107 4.51 -0.35 12.21
N ILE A 108 5.02 0.57 13.00
CA ILE A 108 4.28 1.17 14.11
C ILE A 108 4.09 2.65 13.84
N ASP A 109 2.84 3.11 13.92
CA ASP A 109 2.54 4.53 14.01
C ASP A 109 2.78 4.99 15.45
N ALA A 110 3.84 5.74 15.65
CA ALA A 110 4.26 6.19 16.99
C ALA A 110 3.26 7.14 17.64
N GLN A 111 2.47 7.86 16.85
CA GLN A 111 1.47 8.78 17.38
C GLN A 111 0.24 8.06 17.93
N LYS A 112 -0.17 6.99 17.26
CA LYS A 112 -1.34 6.18 17.64
C LYS A 112 -0.98 4.96 18.48
N ASP A 113 0.31 4.60 18.54
CA ASP A 113 0.80 3.35 19.13
C ASP A 113 0.07 2.14 18.53
N GLU A 114 -0.03 2.12 17.22
CA GLU A 114 -0.79 1.12 16.45
C GLU A 114 0.11 0.48 15.39
N VAL A 115 -0.07 -0.83 15.19
CA VAL A 115 0.67 -1.62 14.20
C VAL A 115 -0.06 -1.60 12.86
N TYR A 116 0.70 -1.38 11.81
CA TYR A 116 0.25 -1.44 10.41
C TYR A 116 1.07 -2.45 9.63
N VAL A 117 0.48 -2.99 8.58
CA VAL A 117 1.22 -3.54 7.45
C VAL A 117 1.39 -2.41 6.44
N ARG A 118 2.61 -2.19 5.98
CA ARG A 118 2.92 -1.10 5.05
C ARG A 118 3.70 -1.58 3.84
N ALA A 119 3.47 -0.94 2.71
CA ALA A 119 4.31 -1.03 1.52
C ALA A 119 4.48 0.37 0.93
N LEU A 120 5.67 0.66 0.42
CA LEU A 120 6.02 1.93 -0.19
C LEU A 120 6.61 1.67 -1.57
N ARG A 121 6.15 2.42 -2.57
CA ARG A 121 6.64 2.28 -3.93
C ARG A 121 6.72 3.65 -4.62
N ARG A 122 7.73 3.85 -5.45
CA ARG A 122 7.80 5.05 -6.29
C ARG A 122 6.65 5.07 -7.28
N LEU A 123 6.05 6.24 -7.45
CA LEU A 123 4.98 6.45 -8.43
C LEU A 123 5.51 6.42 -9.87
N SER A 124 6.70 6.98 -10.08
CA SER A 124 7.34 6.94 -11.39
C SER A 124 7.67 5.50 -11.77
N GLY A 125 7.18 5.05 -12.92
CA GLY A 125 7.39 3.71 -13.43
C GLY A 125 6.52 2.63 -12.82
N LEU A 126 5.51 3.00 -12.04
CA LEU A 126 4.57 2.03 -11.44
C LEU A 126 3.63 1.48 -12.51
N ASP A 127 3.65 0.17 -12.71
CA ASP A 127 2.71 -0.55 -13.57
C ASP A 127 1.48 -1.01 -12.80
N TYR A 128 0.39 -1.27 -13.53
CA TYR A 128 -0.84 -1.79 -12.89
C TYR A 128 -0.62 -3.11 -12.17
N GLU A 129 0.14 -4.03 -12.75
CA GLU A 129 0.41 -5.34 -12.13
C GLU A 129 1.14 -5.20 -10.80
N GLU A 130 2.09 -4.27 -10.71
CA GLU A 130 2.78 -3.96 -9.44
C GLU A 130 1.82 -3.35 -8.42
N PHE A 131 0.94 -2.45 -8.85
CA PHE A 131 -0.09 -1.85 -8.01
C PHE A 131 -1.02 -2.92 -7.44
N GLU A 132 -1.56 -3.79 -8.29
CA GLU A 132 -2.43 -4.89 -7.89
C GLU A 132 -1.73 -5.83 -6.90
N ASP A 133 -0.51 -6.22 -7.20
CA ASP A 133 0.29 -7.13 -6.35
C ASP A 133 0.55 -6.53 -4.97
N LEU A 134 0.92 -5.26 -4.89
CA LEU A 134 1.14 -4.57 -3.62
C LEU A 134 -0.15 -4.46 -2.80
N LEU A 135 -1.26 -4.12 -3.43
CA LEU A 135 -2.55 -4.00 -2.77
C LEU A 135 -3.03 -5.36 -2.21
N GLU A 136 -2.91 -6.41 -3.01
CA GLU A 136 -3.24 -7.78 -2.60
C GLU A 136 -2.32 -8.24 -1.46
N THR A 137 -1.03 -7.99 -1.55
CA THR A 137 -0.05 -8.40 -0.53
C THR A 137 -0.32 -7.72 0.81
N VAL A 138 -0.51 -6.41 0.83
CA VAL A 138 -0.79 -5.67 2.06
C VAL A 138 -2.10 -6.14 2.70
N GLY A 139 -3.14 -6.28 1.90
CA GLY A 139 -4.44 -6.75 2.37
C GLY A 139 -4.40 -8.17 2.93
N LYS A 140 -3.74 -9.08 2.21
CA LYS A 140 -3.58 -10.47 2.62
C LYS A 140 -2.80 -10.61 3.93
N VAL A 141 -1.66 -9.95 4.04
CA VAL A 141 -0.82 -10.01 5.25
C VAL A 141 -1.59 -9.46 6.45
N ALA A 142 -2.25 -8.33 6.30
CA ALA A 142 -3.04 -7.75 7.39
C ALA A 142 -4.19 -8.68 7.82
N ASP A 143 -4.92 -9.26 6.87
CA ASP A 143 -6.05 -10.16 7.13
C ASP A 143 -5.59 -11.48 7.80
N GLU A 144 -4.45 -12.03 7.39
CA GLU A 144 -3.92 -13.28 7.95
C GLU A 144 -3.36 -13.11 9.36
N TRP A 145 -2.76 -11.96 9.68
CA TRP A 145 -2.00 -11.79 10.90
C TRP A 145 -2.71 -11.00 12.00
N ASP A 146 -3.78 -10.28 11.72
CA ASP A 146 -4.50 -9.49 12.74
C ASP A 146 -5.00 -10.37 13.90
N ASP A 147 -5.72 -11.45 13.60
CA ASP A 147 -6.23 -12.37 14.61
C ASP A 147 -5.14 -13.19 15.28
N VAL A 148 -4.13 -13.63 14.50
CA VAL A 148 -3.01 -14.43 15.04
C VAL A 148 -2.23 -13.62 16.07
N LEU A 149 -1.88 -12.39 15.76
CA LEU A 149 -1.12 -11.53 16.66
C LEU A 149 -1.93 -11.12 17.89
N ARG A 150 -3.22 -10.82 17.73
CA ARG A 150 -4.10 -10.50 18.87
C ARG A 150 -4.25 -11.66 19.85
N LYS A 151 -4.27 -12.89 19.35
CA LYS A 151 -4.35 -14.09 20.19
C LYS A 151 -3.02 -14.41 20.87
N GLU A 152 -1.90 -14.09 20.23
CA GLU A 152 -0.54 -14.34 20.75
C GLU A 152 -0.16 -13.33 21.84
N PHE A 153 -0.66 -12.12 21.76
CA PHE A 153 -0.37 -11.00 22.65
C PHE A 153 -1.66 -10.35 23.17
#